data_6dfa328967cbaa892a2c2a57a50dd924
#
_entry.id   6dfa328967cbaa892a2c2a57a50dd924
#
_cell.length_a   1.000
_cell.length_b   1.000
_cell.length_c   1.000
_cell.angle_alpha   90.00
_cell.angle_beta   90.00
_cell.angle_gamma   90.00
#
_symmetry.space_group_name_H-M   'P 1'
#
loop_
_entity.id
_entity.type
_entity.pdbx_description
1 polymer ?
#
loop_
_entity_poly.entity_id
_entity_poly.type
_entity_poly.pdbx_seq_one_letter_code
_entity_poly.pdbx_strand_id
1 'polypeptide(L)'
;KVDMTHVPYKGTAAGVIANLSGDVQLGFGTFFGVRSHWQAGRLRVLAITASKRSPAVPDVPTVAESGVPGYEVDQWYGVITGAKVPKPVVNKIRSGIVDALKQ
;
A
#
# COMPACT_ATOMS: atom_id res chain seq x y z
N LYS A 1 4.92 22.35 -13.54
CA LYS A 1 5.03 21.03 -14.17
C LYS A 1 6.36 20.44 -13.74
N VAL A 2 6.37 19.25 -13.16
CA VAL A 2 7.60 18.53 -12.77
C VAL A 2 7.84 17.48 -13.84
N ASP A 3 9.08 17.38 -14.32
CA ASP A 3 9.49 16.33 -15.24
C ASP A 3 9.99 15.13 -14.42
N MET A 4 9.37 13.96 -14.62
CA MET A 4 9.67 12.74 -13.86
C MET A 4 9.87 11.57 -14.84
N THR A 5 10.95 10.83 -14.64
CA THR A 5 11.21 9.59 -15.38
C THR A 5 10.65 8.41 -14.60
N HIS A 6 9.77 7.61 -15.22
CA HIS A 6 9.25 6.40 -14.62
C HIS A 6 10.27 5.27 -14.70
N VAL A 7 10.63 4.71 -13.53
CA VAL A 7 11.52 3.55 -13.41
C VAL A 7 10.73 2.38 -12.84
N PRO A 8 10.36 1.37 -13.63
CA PRO A 8 9.56 0.25 -13.18
C PRO A 8 10.37 -0.76 -12.36
N TYR A 9 9.80 -1.25 -11.26
CA TYR A 9 10.36 -2.31 -10.41
C TYR A 9 9.42 -3.52 -10.32
N LYS A 10 9.99 -4.70 -10.09
CA LYS A 10 9.22 -5.93 -9.88
C LYS A 10 8.69 -6.01 -8.44
N GLY A 11 7.68 -5.20 -8.13
CA GLY A 11 7.00 -5.18 -6.83
C GLY A 11 7.55 -4.14 -5.84
N THR A 12 6.77 -3.91 -4.77
CA THR A 12 7.01 -2.86 -3.76
C THR A 12 8.38 -2.98 -3.09
N ALA A 13 8.82 -4.19 -2.76
CA ALA A 13 10.07 -4.40 -2.03
C ALA A 13 11.30 -3.87 -2.81
N ALA A 14 11.39 -4.16 -4.11
CA ALA A 14 12.48 -3.68 -4.94
C ALA A 14 12.47 -2.15 -5.08
N GLY A 15 11.29 -1.54 -5.24
CA GLY A 15 11.12 -0.08 -5.28
C GLY A 15 11.52 0.60 -3.96
N VAL A 16 11.18 0.00 -2.82
CA VAL A 16 11.56 0.51 -1.49
C VAL A 16 13.08 0.47 -1.31
N ILE A 17 13.75 -0.61 -1.72
CA ILE A 17 15.21 -0.71 -1.68
C ILE A 17 15.84 0.39 -2.53
N ALA A 18 15.36 0.61 -3.74
CA ALA A 18 15.85 1.66 -4.63
C ALA A 18 15.65 3.08 -4.06
N ASN A 19 14.56 3.34 -3.34
CA ASN A 19 14.40 4.59 -2.60
C ASN A 19 15.43 4.71 -1.44
N LEU A 20 15.69 3.63 -0.71
CA LEU A 20 16.63 3.61 0.41
C LEU A 20 18.08 3.78 -0.04
N SER A 21 18.46 3.26 -1.20
CA SER A 21 19.79 3.44 -1.80
C SER A 21 19.97 4.79 -2.50
N GLY A 22 18.86 5.50 -2.79
CA GLY A 22 18.89 6.77 -3.51
C GLY A 22 18.90 6.63 -5.04
N ASP A 23 18.71 5.40 -5.57
CA ASP A 23 18.61 5.16 -7.01
C ASP A 23 17.40 5.86 -7.61
N VAL A 24 16.32 5.96 -6.84
CA VAL A 24 15.13 6.76 -7.17
C VAL A 24 14.72 7.64 -6.01
N GLN A 25 14.25 8.86 -6.30
CA GLN A 25 13.95 9.89 -5.31
C GLN A 25 12.52 9.80 -4.77
N LEU A 26 11.61 9.21 -5.55
CA LEU A 26 10.19 9.07 -5.22
C LEU A 26 9.71 7.68 -5.58
N GLY A 27 8.78 7.12 -4.81
CA GLY A 27 8.16 5.84 -5.10
C GLY A 27 6.76 5.72 -4.53
N PHE A 28 5.97 4.85 -5.15
CA PHE A 28 4.69 4.39 -4.61
C PHE A 28 4.91 3.04 -3.93
N GLY A 29 4.35 2.86 -2.74
CA GLY A 29 4.48 1.62 -1.99
C GLY A 29 3.29 1.35 -1.10
N THR A 30 3.13 0.11 -0.64
CA THR A 30 2.13 -0.22 0.36
C THR A 30 2.58 0.25 1.74
N PHE A 31 1.63 0.65 2.60
CA PHE A 31 1.94 1.08 3.96
C PHE A 31 2.76 0.02 4.72
N PHE A 32 2.41 -1.25 4.62
CA PHE A 32 3.14 -2.34 5.27
C PHE A 32 4.59 -2.47 4.79
N GLY A 33 4.83 -2.25 3.48
CA GLY A 33 6.17 -2.31 2.91
C GLY A 33 7.10 -1.17 3.31
N VAL A 34 6.55 -0.01 3.68
CA VAL A 34 7.35 1.18 4.02
C VAL A 34 7.37 1.50 5.52
N ARG A 35 6.46 0.95 6.32
CA ARG A 35 6.21 1.33 7.71
C ARG A 35 7.48 1.32 8.58
N SER A 36 8.24 0.23 8.56
CA SER A 36 9.45 0.09 9.39
C SER A 36 10.53 1.12 9.02
N HIS A 37 10.69 1.39 7.73
CA HIS A 37 11.65 2.37 7.23
C HIS A 37 11.23 3.80 7.53
N TRP A 38 9.93 4.09 7.43
CA TRP A 38 9.36 5.37 7.82
C TRP A 38 9.49 5.62 9.33
N GLN A 39 9.13 4.66 10.17
CA GLN A 39 9.28 4.75 11.63
C GLN A 39 10.75 4.91 12.07
N ALA A 40 11.68 4.31 11.34
CA ALA A 40 13.11 4.47 11.55
C ALA A 40 13.68 5.77 10.95
N GLY A 41 12.85 6.66 10.40
CA GLY A 41 13.28 7.93 9.78
C GLY A 41 14.08 7.78 8.48
N ARG A 42 14.13 6.58 7.90
CA ARG A 42 14.88 6.29 6.66
C ARG A 42 14.10 6.66 5.39
N LEU A 43 12.79 6.70 5.48
CA LEU A 43 11.88 7.15 4.42
C LEU A 43 10.94 8.21 4.97
N ARG A 44 10.48 9.11 4.11
CA ARG A 44 9.47 10.09 4.40
C ARG A 44 8.19 9.78 3.61
N VAL A 45 7.08 9.57 4.31
CA VAL A 45 5.77 9.47 3.66
C VAL A 45 5.26 10.88 3.36
N LEU A 46 4.97 11.16 2.11
CA LEU A 46 4.54 12.48 1.65
C LEU A 46 3.02 12.62 1.62
N ALA A 47 2.33 11.59 1.14
CA ALA A 47 0.88 11.55 1.07
C ALA A 47 0.39 10.10 0.95
N ILE A 48 -0.90 9.87 1.24
CA ILE A 48 -1.59 8.61 0.96
C ILE A 48 -2.52 8.78 -0.25
N THR A 49 -2.73 7.70 -0.99
CA THR A 49 -3.53 7.70 -2.23
C THR A 49 -5.03 7.51 -1.99
N ALA A 50 -5.44 7.17 -0.77
CA ALA A 50 -6.84 7.02 -0.39
C ALA A 50 -7.60 8.36 -0.41
N SER A 51 -8.93 8.30 -0.53
CA SER A 51 -9.81 9.49 -0.51
C SER A 51 -9.86 10.21 0.83
N LYS A 52 -9.53 9.50 1.93
CA LYS A 52 -9.50 10.04 3.30
C LYS A 52 -8.21 9.66 4.00
N ARG A 53 -7.79 10.48 4.98
CA ARG A 53 -6.63 10.16 5.82
C ARG A 53 -6.83 8.84 6.57
N SER A 54 -5.75 8.10 6.72
CA SER A 54 -5.77 6.84 7.47
C SER A 54 -5.64 7.10 8.98
N PRO A 55 -6.47 6.47 9.82
CA PRO A 55 -6.29 6.53 11.27
C PRO A 55 -4.93 6.02 11.76
N ALA A 56 -4.27 5.18 10.99
CA ALA A 56 -2.93 4.67 11.31
C ALA A 56 -1.83 5.71 11.12
N VAL A 57 -2.08 6.76 10.31
CA VAL A 57 -1.14 7.85 10.00
C VAL A 57 -1.89 9.18 9.83
N PRO A 58 -2.53 9.69 10.88
CA PRO A 58 -3.45 10.84 10.78
C PRO A 58 -2.77 12.13 10.32
N ASP A 59 -1.47 12.25 10.57
CA ASP A 59 -0.68 13.43 10.20
C ASP A 59 -0.27 13.45 8.72
N VAL A 60 -0.43 12.32 8.00
CA VAL A 60 -0.08 12.23 6.58
C VAL A 60 -1.30 12.64 5.74
N PRO A 61 -1.20 13.70 4.92
CA PRO A 61 -2.29 14.15 4.06
C PRO A 61 -2.59 13.16 2.95
N THR A 62 -3.75 13.28 2.33
CA THR A 62 -4.04 12.60 1.07
C THR A 62 -3.42 13.35 -0.12
N VAL A 63 -3.25 12.66 -1.25
CA VAL A 63 -2.83 13.30 -2.51
C VAL A 63 -3.84 14.36 -2.95
N ALA A 64 -5.14 14.09 -2.74
CA ALA A 64 -6.21 15.05 -3.03
C ALA A 64 -6.07 16.33 -2.22
N GLU A 65 -5.80 16.24 -0.90
CA GLU A 65 -5.53 17.40 -0.03
C GLU A 65 -4.24 18.13 -0.40
N SER A 66 -3.28 17.43 -1.00
CA SER A 66 -1.96 17.97 -1.38
C SER A 66 -1.95 18.69 -2.74
N GLY A 67 -3.10 18.90 -3.37
CA GLY A 67 -3.23 19.74 -4.58
C GLY A 67 -3.64 19.00 -5.84
N VAL A 68 -4.10 17.74 -5.75
CA VAL A 68 -4.69 16.97 -6.86
C VAL A 68 -6.12 16.56 -6.51
N PRO A 69 -7.09 17.48 -6.53
CA PRO A 69 -8.47 17.20 -6.15
C PRO A 69 -9.06 16.04 -6.93
N GLY A 70 -9.78 15.14 -6.24
CA GLY A 70 -10.40 13.96 -6.85
C GLY A 70 -9.45 12.79 -7.11
N TYR A 71 -8.17 12.90 -6.74
CA TYR A 71 -7.26 11.76 -6.81
C TYR A 71 -7.61 10.72 -5.75
N GLU A 72 -7.90 9.51 -6.19
CA GLU A 72 -8.16 8.36 -5.35
C GLU A 72 -7.64 7.09 -6.03
N VAL A 73 -6.76 6.37 -5.36
CA VAL A 73 -6.29 5.05 -5.78
C VAL A 73 -6.26 4.15 -4.55
N ASP A 74 -7.24 3.25 -4.48
CA ASP A 74 -7.31 2.25 -3.44
C ASP A 74 -6.72 0.92 -3.90
N GLN A 75 -5.92 0.30 -3.04
CA GLN A 75 -5.46 -1.07 -3.21
C GLN A 75 -6.31 -2.02 -2.39
N TRP A 76 -6.76 -3.10 -3.00
CA TRP A 76 -7.46 -4.16 -2.31
C TRP A 76 -6.61 -5.43 -2.26
N TYR A 77 -6.78 -6.19 -1.20
CA TYR A 77 -6.18 -7.51 -1.04
C TYR A 77 -7.30 -8.55 -0.98
N GLY A 78 -7.15 -9.63 -1.72
CA GLY A 78 -8.10 -10.72 -1.74
C GLY A 78 -7.42 -12.05 -1.50
N VAL A 79 -8.11 -12.96 -0.80
CA VAL A 79 -7.72 -14.37 -0.72
C VAL A 79 -8.41 -15.12 -1.84
N ILE A 80 -7.64 -15.77 -2.68
CA ILE A 80 -8.13 -16.53 -3.82
C ILE A 80 -7.81 -18.02 -3.64
N THR A 81 -8.63 -18.87 -4.21
CA THR A 81 -8.42 -20.32 -4.24
C THR A 81 -8.73 -20.87 -5.62
N GLY A 82 -8.33 -22.11 -5.90
CA GLY A 82 -8.62 -22.76 -7.16
C GLY A 82 -10.13 -22.90 -7.41
N ALA A 83 -10.58 -22.72 -8.64
CA ALA A 83 -12.01 -22.74 -9.01
C ALA A 83 -12.71 -24.08 -8.70
N LYS A 84 -11.96 -25.19 -8.60
CA LYS A 84 -12.47 -26.54 -8.34
C LYS A 84 -12.47 -26.93 -6.85
N VAL A 85 -12.09 -26.02 -5.94
CA VAL A 85 -12.11 -26.31 -4.50
C VAL A 85 -13.56 -26.43 -4.03
N PRO A 86 -13.91 -27.52 -3.28
CA PRO A 86 -15.29 -27.72 -2.80
C PRO A 86 -15.78 -26.60 -1.90
N LYS A 87 -17.05 -26.19 -2.08
CA LYS A 87 -17.68 -25.11 -1.30
C LYS A 87 -17.52 -25.23 0.22
N PRO A 88 -17.63 -26.42 0.86
CA PRO A 88 -17.41 -26.55 2.31
C PRO A 88 -16.02 -26.12 2.75
N VAL A 89 -14.98 -26.41 1.94
CA VAL A 89 -13.60 -26.02 2.22
C VAL A 89 -13.44 -24.50 2.08
N VAL A 90 -13.99 -23.92 1.02
CA VAL A 90 -14.00 -22.45 0.82
C VAL A 90 -14.68 -21.74 2.00
N ASN A 91 -15.84 -22.26 2.45
CA ASN A 91 -16.57 -21.68 3.57
C ASN A 91 -15.75 -21.76 4.89
N LYS A 92 -15.08 -22.87 5.14
CA LYS A 92 -14.21 -23.05 6.31
C LYS A 92 -13.05 -22.07 6.30
N ILE A 93 -12.38 -21.91 5.15
CA ILE A 93 -11.29 -20.93 4.99
C ILE A 93 -11.82 -19.52 5.23
N ARG A 94 -12.96 -19.14 4.59
CA ARG A 94 -13.58 -17.83 4.77
C ARG A 94 -13.91 -17.54 6.24
N SER A 95 -14.51 -18.48 6.95
CA SER A 95 -14.82 -18.30 8.38
C SER A 95 -13.55 -18.08 9.19
N GLY A 96 -12.51 -18.89 9.01
CA GLY A 96 -11.24 -18.71 9.71
C GLY A 96 -10.57 -17.36 9.46
N ILE A 97 -10.64 -16.85 8.21
CA ILE A 97 -10.11 -15.52 7.86
C ILE A 97 -10.94 -14.41 8.53
N VAL A 98 -12.27 -14.49 8.46
CA VAL A 98 -13.17 -13.50 9.11
C VAL A 98 -12.94 -13.45 10.62
N ASP A 99 -12.77 -14.60 11.26
CA ASP A 99 -12.53 -14.68 12.69
C ASP A 99 -11.16 -14.11 13.08
N ALA A 100 -10.13 -14.34 12.26
CA ALA A 100 -8.81 -13.75 12.47
C ALA A 100 -8.77 -12.23 12.27
N LEU A 101 -9.61 -11.68 11.39
CA LEU A 101 -9.70 -10.23 11.15
C LEU A 101 -10.51 -9.46 12.21
N LYS A 102 -11.22 -10.15 13.12
CA LYS A 102 -11.98 -9.54 14.22
C LYS A 102 -11.15 -9.38 15.50
N GLN A 103 -9.96 -9.95 15.53
CA GLN A 103 -9.02 -9.84 16.64
C GLN A 103 -8.14 -8.58 16.50
#